data_8a17b76d881363eea99a36f90bfde17e
#
_entry.id   8a17b76d881363eea99a36f90bfde17e
#
_cell.length_a   1.000
_cell.length_b   1.000
_cell.length_c   1.000
_cell.angle_alpha   90.00
_cell.angle_beta   90.00
_cell.angle_gamma   90.00
#
_symmetry.space_group_name_H-M   'P 1'
#
loop_
_entity.id
_entity.type
_entity.pdbx_description
1 polymer ?
#
loop_
_entity_poly.entity_id
_entity_poly.type
_entity_poly.pdbx_seq_one_letter_code
_entity_poly.pdbx_strand_id
1 'polypeptide(L)'
;VLQYKEVNEALMRTSNSGGFQLLGLSDFPGQGSAFVGILDAFWESKGLVSPEKYRESCAPTVLLARMPKRTYMNNETFTAKLEIYHYGEHPLKRGKLNWELKDGKGNTVKKGNISTPAIPCATVDSLGKVNISLNNVSHAEKLTLHTTLNDTYHNEWDIWVYPCQQTAADDYVYARTYDEKVKT
;
A
#
# COMPACT_ATOMS: atom_id res chain seq x y z
N VAL A 1 6.73 -8.14 6.90
CA VAL A 1 6.92 -7.69 5.51
C VAL A 1 6.21 -6.37 5.24
N LEU A 2 4.88 -6.25 5.49
CA LEU A 2 4.14 -4.99 5.25
C LEU A 2 4.72 -3.79 6.01
N GLN A 3 5.16 -3.97 7.25
CA GLN A 3 5.81 -2.90 8.02
C GLN A 3 7.11 -2.43 7.36
N TYR A 4 7.93 -3.33 6.82
CA TYR A 4 9.13 -2.96 6.07
C TYR A 4 8.79 -2.10 4.85
N LYS A 5 7.76 -2.52 4.08
CA LYS A 5 7.29 -1.76 2.94
C LYS A 5 6.86 -0.33 3.34
N GLU A 6 6.03 -0.19 4.38
CA GLU A 6 5.56 1.13 4.84
C GLU A 6 6.71 2.03 5.32
N VAL A 7 7.67 1.47 6.06
CA VAL A 7 8.84 2.22 6.54
C VAL A 7 9.75 2.64 5.39
N ASN A 8 10.08 1.73 4.47
CA ASN A 8 10.91 2.03 3.30
C ASN A 8 10.27 3.13 2.46
N GLU A 9 8.96 3.01 2.15
CA GLU A 9 8.26 4.02 1.37
C GLU A 9 8.15 5.36 2.11
N ALA A 10 7.97 5.35 3.44
CA ALA A 10 7.95 6.59 4.22
C ALA A 10 9.30 7.33 4.15
N LEU A 11 10.41 6.60 4.23
CA LEU A 11 11.75 7.16 4.08
C LEU A 11 11.98 7.70 2.67
N MET A 12 11.58 6.95 1.63
CA MET A 12 11.70 7.37 0.24
C MET A 12 10.84 8.61 -0.09
N ARG A 13 9.71 8.81 0.60
CA ARG A 13 8.86 10.02 0.48
C ARG A 13 9.41 11.23 1.23
N THR A 14 10.47 11.05 2.04
CA THR A 14 11.06 12.12 2.82
C THR A 14 12.09 12.86 1.98
N SER A 15 11.86 14.13 1.72
CA SER A 15 12.80 14.99 0.99
C SER A 15 14.16 15.03 1.69
N ASN A 16 15.22 14.96 0.92
CA ASN A 16 16.61 15.00 1.40
C ASN A 16 17.00 13.83 2.33
N SER A 17 16.25 12.72 2.30
CA SER A 17 16.68 11.49 2.97
C SER A 17 17.89 10.92 2.24
N GLY A 18 18.97 10.67 2.96
CA GLY A 18 20.21 10.08 2.42
C GLY A 18 20.12 8.57 2.16
N GLY A 19 18.96 7.96 2.42
CA GLY A 19 18.73 6.52 2.31
C GLY A 19 18.32 5.89 3.64
N PHE A 20 18.36 4.57 3.71
CA PHE A 20 18.05 3.82 4.92
C PHE A 20 18.94 2.58 5.05
N GLN A 21 19.01 2.08 6.26
CA GLN A 21 19.64 0.80 6.56
C GLN A 21 18.60 -0.15 7.12
N LEU A 22 18.56 -1.37 6.59
CA LEU A 22 17.72 -2.43 7.11
C LEU A 22 18.51 -3.26 8.11
N LEU A 23 18.14 -3.17 9.39
CA LEU A 23 18.63 -4.08 10.41
C LEU A 23 17.73 -5.31 10.44
N GLY A 24 18.31 -6.49 10.36
CA GLY A 24 17.58 -7.76 10.44
C GLY A 24 17.00 -8.20 9.10
N LEU A 25 17.77 -8.16 8.01
CA LEU A 25 17.43 -8.82 6.77
C LEU A 25 17.29 -10.34 6.97
N SER A 26 18.20 -10.94 7.75
CA SER A 26 18.14 -12.33 8.20
C SER A 26 17.87 -12.43 9.70
N ASP A 27 17.36 -13.57 10.13
CA ASP A 27 17.23 -13.90 11.54
C ASP A 27 18.63 -13.92 12.20
N PHE A 28 18.69 -13.48 13.45
CA PHE A 28 19.92 -13.46 14.23
C PHE A 28 19.83 -14.43 15.41
N PRO A 29 20.49 -15.60 15.35
CA PRO A 29 20.41 -16.62 16.39
C PRO A 29 21.24 -16.31 17.63
N GLY A 30 22.12 -15.30 17.59
CA GLY A 30 23.08 -15.00 18.67
C GLY A 30 22.48 -14.32 19.90
N GLN A 31 21.25 -13.80 19.84
CA GLN A 31 20.55 -13.14 20.94
C GLN A 31 19.19 -13.76 21.24
N GLY A 32 19.09 -15.06 21.22
CA GLY A 32 17.84 -15.76 21.50
C GLY A 32 16.84 -15.68 20.34
N SER A 33 15.68 -15.06 20.54
CA SER A 33 14.53 -15.15 19.62
C SER A 33 14.39 -14.00 18.65
N ALA A 34 15.46 -13.42 18.11
CA ALA A 34 15.40 -12.36 17.10
C ALA A 34 15.06 -12.91 15.69
N PHE A 35 13.91 -13.57 15.55
CA PHE A 35 13.42 -14.16 14.28
C PHE A 35 12.60 -13.15 13.46
N VAL A 36 13.10 -11.93 13.32
CA VAL A 36 12.41 -10.83 12.64
C VAL A 36 12.83 -10.65 11.18
N GLY A 37 13.81 -11.42 10.73
CA GLY A 37 14.32 -11.37 9.36
C GLY A 37 13.31 -11.80 8.31
N ILE A 38 13.49 -11.30 7.10
CA ILE A 38 12.79 -11.79 5.88
C ILE A 38 13.38 -13.14 5.45
N LEU A 39 14.68 -13.30 5.69
CA LEU A 39 15.44 -14.53 5.51
C LEU A 39 15.63 -15.21 6.88
N ASP A 40 15.87 -16.50 6.87
CA ASP A 40 16.24 -17.24 8.07
C ASP A 40 17.72 -17.02 8.44
N ALA A 41 18.19 -17.72 9.49
CA ALA A 41 19.58 -17.61 9.98
C ALA A 41 20.62 -18.16 8.98
N PHE A 42 20.22 -18.94 8.00
CA PHE A 42 21.04 -19.49 6.94
C PHE A 42 20.95 -18.71 5.63
N TRP A 43 20.27 -17.55 5.65
CA TRP A 43 20.00 -16.69 4.49
C TRP A 43 19.09 -17.34 3.45
N GLU A 44 18.29 -18.31 3.85
CA GLU A 44 17.28 -18.92 3.01
C GLU A 44 15.95 -18.18 3.11
N SER A 45 15.16 -18.25 2.06
CA SER A 45 13.85 -17.60 2.04
C SER A 45 12.88 -18.28 2.99
N LYS A 46 12.24 -17.50 3.87
CA LYS A 46 11.13 -17.96 4.72
C LYS A 46 9.78 -18.02 3.99
N GLY A 47 9.76 -17.78 2.67
CA GLY A 47 8.53 -17.77 1.87
C GLY A 47 7.56 -16.62 2.19
N LEU A 48 7.99 -15.60 2.93
CA LEU A 48 7.14 -14.48 3.36
C LEU A 48 6.87 -13.47 2.24
N VAL A 49 7.79 -13.34 1.30
CA VAL A 49 7.72 -12.41 0.18
C VAL A 49 8.67 -12.88 -0.92
N SER A 50 8.29 -12.72 -2.19
CA SER A 50 9.21 -12.98 -3.29
C SER A 50 10.21 -11.82 -3.47
N PRO A 51 11.39 -12.05 -4.08
CA PRO A 51 12.35 -11.00 -4.37
C PRO A 51 11.76 -9.87 -5.22
N GLU A 52 10.92 -10.21 -6.20
CA GLU A 52 10.24 -9.25 -7.09
C GLU A 52 9.31 -8.34 -6.28
N LYS A 53 8.50 -8.95 -5.41
CA LYS A 53 7.57 -8.23 -4.53
C LYS A 53 8.29 -7.32 -3.53
N TYR A 54 9.43 -7.76 -3.01
CA TYR A 54 10.24 -6.96 -2.12
C TYR A 54 10.83 -5.73 -2.83
N ARG A 55 11.26 -5.89 -4.09
CA ARG A 55 11.79 -4.80 -4.91
C ARG A 55 10.78 -3.70 -5.24
N GLU A 56 9.48 -3.96 -5.14
CA GLU A 56 8.46 -2.91 -5.31
C GLU A 56 8.60 -1.78 -4.28
N SER A 57 9.21 -2.06 -3.12
CA SER A 57 9.44 -1.07 -2.05
C SER A 57 10.90 -0.93 -1.61
N CYS A 58 11.82 -1.64 -2.27
CA CYS A 58 13.24 -1.62 -1.92
C CYS A 58 14.09 -1.77 -3.20
N ALA A 59 14.14 -0.71 -3.99
CA ALA A 59 14.88 -0.64 -5.26
C ALA A 59 15.33 0.80 -5.55
N PRO A 60 16.26 1.01 -6.48
CA PRO A 60 16.65 2.35 -6.91
C PRO A 60 15.53 3.17 -7.57
N THR A 61 14.48 2.51 -8.04
CA THR A 61 13.28 3.15 -8.59
C THR A 61 12.05 2.52 -7.98
N VAL A 62 11.25 3.31 -7.27
CA VAL A 62 10.05 2.86 -6.56
C VAL A 62 8.90 3.81 -6.82
N LEU A 63 7.74 3.27 -7.21
CA LEU A 63 6.48 4.00 -7.24
C LEU A 63 5.96 4.16 -5.82
N LEU A 64 5.47 5.34 -5.49
CA LEU A 64 5.00 5.70 -4.17
C LEU A 64 3.57 6.22 -4.22
N ALA A 65 2.80 5.97 -3.18
CA ALA A 65 1.48 6.56 -3.01
C ALA A 65 1.38 7.26 -1.65
N ARG A 66 0.94 8.51 -1.67
CA ARG A 66 0.63 9.27 -0.46
C ARG A 66 -0.88 9.33 -0.30
N MET A 67 -1.38 8.62 0.69
CA MET A 67 -2.79 8.51 1.02
C MET A 67 -3.05 9.06 2.42
N PRO A 68 -4.12 9.84 2.64
CA PRO A 68 -4.41 10.42 3.95
C PRO A 68 -4.82 9.36 4.99
N LYS A 69 -5.39 8.26 4.53
CA LYS A 69 -5.82 7.13 5.37
C LYS A 69 -5.91 5.84 4.54
N ARG A 70 -6.12 4.72 5.21
CA ARG A 70 -6.27 3.39 4.58
C ARG A 70 -7.70 2.86 4.71
N THR A 71 -8.51 3.42 5.59
CA THR A 71 -9.89 2.99 5.84
C THR A 71 -10.86 4.09 5.43
N TYR A 72 -11.87 3.73 4.67
CA TYR A 72 -12.86 4.62 4.09
C TYR A 72 -14.28 4.10 4.34
N MET A 73 -15.24 5.04 4.36
CA MET A 73 -16.64 4.72 4.17
C MET A 73 -16.99 4.80 2.67
N ASN A 74 -18.00 4.06 2.23
CA ASN A 74 -18.37 4.05 0.82
C ASN A 74 -18.92 5.38 0.28
N ASN A 75 -19.38 6.28 1.16
CA ASN A 75 -19.80 7.64 0.78
C ASN A 75 -18.64 8.64 0.64
N GLU A 76 -17.39 8.17 0.81
CA GLU A 76 -16.19 8.97 0.66
C GLU A 76 -15.55 8.81 -0.72
N THR A 77 -14.60 9.68 -0.99
CA THR A 77 -13.74 9.60 -2.17
C THR A 77 -12.34 9.15 -1.74
N PHE A 78 -11.88 8.03 -2.32
CA PHE A 78 -10.49 7.62 -2.20
C PHE A 78 -9.59 8.57 -2.97
N THR A 79 -8.54 9.05 -2.33
CA THR A 79 -7.54 9.92 -2.96
C THR A 79 -6.13 9.40 -2.71
N ALA A 80 -5.31 9.37 -3.77
CA ALA A 80 -3.90 9.07 -3.68
C ALA A 80 -3.09 10.03 -4.55
N LYS A 81 -2.04 10.64 -3.98
CA LYS A 81 -1.00 11.33 -4.73
C LYS A 81 0.05 10.31 -5.10
N LEU A 82 0.23 10.06 -6.40
CA LEU A 82 1.23 9.14 -6.92
C LEU A 82 2.54 9.88 -7.12
N GLU A 83 3.60 9.30 -6.60
CA GLU A 83 4.95 9.86 -6.62
C GLU A 83 5.92 8.78 -7.12
N ILE A 84 7.13 9.16 -7.47
CA ILE A 84 8.22 8.27 -7.81
C ILE A 84 9.48 8.68 -7.05
N TYR A 85 10.14 7.70 -6.44
CA TYR A 85 11.52 7.77 -5.99
C TYR A 85 12.39 7.18 -7.09
N HIS A 86 13.35 7.97 -7.63
CA HIS A 86 14.21 7.52 -8.71
C HIS A 86 15.66 7.91 -8.49
N TYR A 87 16.45 6.94 -8.10
CA TYR A 87 17.90 7.02 -7.90
C TYR A 87 18.62 5.94 -8.73
N GLY A 88 18.04 5.55 -9.86
CA GLY A 88 18.66 4.67 -10.84
C GLY A 88 19.76 5.38 -11.64
N GLU A 89 20.53 4.64 -12.40
CA GLU A 89 21.70 5.12 -13.15
C GLU A 89 21.34 6.09 -14.28
N HIS A 90 20.17 5.95 -14.87
CA HIS A 90 19.77 6.70 -16.07
C HIS A 90 18.38 7.33 -15.89
N PRO A 91 18.18 8.55 -16.42
CA PRO A 91 16.86 9.17 -16.42
C PRO A 91 15.80 8.29 -17.11
N LEU A 92 14.59 8.28 -16.56
CA LEU A 92 13.48 7.59 -17.20
C LEU A 92 12.91 8.45 -18.35
N LYS A 93 12.62 7.80 -19.44
CA LYS A 93 11.98 8.44 -20.60
C LYS A 93 10.53 8.80 -20.25
N ARG A 94 9.96 9.74 -21.02
CA ARG A 94 8.51 9.99 -20.99
C ARG A 94 7.75 8.69 -21.11
N GLY A 95 6.65 8.60 -20.36
CA GLY A 95 5.93 7.34 -20.30
C GLY A 95 4.50 7.49 -19.83
N LYS A 96 3.96 6.38 -19.36
CA LYS A 96 2.60 6.26 -18.92
C LYS A 96 2.55 5.50 -17.59
N LEU A 97 1.97 6.13 -16.58
CA LEU A 97 1.62 5.49 -15.33
C LEU A 97 0.18 4.99 -15.46
N ASN A 98 0.01 3.69 -15.54
CA ASN A 98 -1.29 3.04 -15.45
C ASN A 98 -1.62 2.78 -13.98
N TRP A 99 -2.89 2.94 -13.60
CA TRP A 99 -3.37 2.60 -12.28
C TRP A 99 -4.71 1.86 -12.37
N GLU A 100 -4.90 0.89 -11.48
CA GLU A 100 -6.12 0.10 -11.36
C GLU A 100 -6.46 -0.10 -9.89
N LEU A 101 -7.71 0.17 -9.53
CA LEU A 101 -8.28 -0.22 -8.24
C LEU A 101 -9.02 -1.54 -8.44
N LYS A 102 -8.60 -2.59 -7.73
CA LYS A 102 -9.18 -3.93 -7.83
C LYS A 102 -9.85 -4.35 -6.54
N ASP A 103 -10.89 -5.18 -6.66
CA ASP A 103 -11.55 -5.83 -5.53
C ASP A 103 -10.76 -7.06 -5.03
N GLY A 104 -11.20 -7.67 -3.94
CA GLY A 104 -10.58 -8.86 -3.36
C GLY A 104 -10.65 -10.11 -4.25
N LYS A 105 -11.42 -10.07 -5.35
CA LYS A 105 -11.52 -11.13 -6.37
C LYS A 105 -10.65 -10.85 -7.59
N GLY A 106 -9.97 -9.69 -7.62
CA GLY A 106 -9.12 -9.26 -8.73
C GLY A 106 -9.87 -8.54 -9.86
N ASN A 107 -11.16 -8.25 -9.73
CA ASN A 107 -11.89 -7.50 -10.73
C ASN A 107 -11.53 -6.02 -10.64
N THR A 108 -11.43 -5.34 -11.78
CA THR A 108 -11.16 -3.91 -11.85
C THR A 108 -12.39 -3.10 -11.49
N VAL A 109 -12.36 -2.41 -10.36
CA VAL A 109 -13.40 -1.45 -9.92
C VAL A 109 -13.29 -0.15 -10.71
N LYS A 110 -12.07 0.36 -10.86
CA LYS A 110 -11.75 1.58 -11.62
C LYS A 110 -10.33 1.51 -12.14
N LYS A 111 -10.07 2.12 -13.30
CA LYS A 111 -8.74 2.26 -13.86
C LYS A 111 -8.56 3.57 -14.60
N GLY A 112 -7.32 3.92 -14.82
CA GLY A 112 -6.95 5.11 -15.58
C GLY A 112 -5.45 5.17 -15.83
N ASN A 113 -5.02 6.27 -16.40
CA ASN A 113 -3.60 6.49 -16.66
C ASN A 113 -3.24 7.97 -16.54
N ILE A 114 -1.96 8.23 -16.35
CA ILE A 114 -1.36 9.55 -16.25
C ILE A 114 -0.13 9.54 -17.16
N SER A 115 -0.04 10.50 -18.08
CA SER A 115 1.17 10.70 -18.86
C SER A 115 2.27 11.31 -18.00
N THR A 116 3.45 10.71 -18.00
CA THR A 116 4.58 11.18 -17.20
C THR A 116 5.63 11.86 -18.08
N PRO A 117 6.23 12.99 -17.63
CA PRO A 117 7.40 13.55 -18.28
C PRO A 117 8.60 12.59 -18.20
N ALA A 118 9.72 12.98 -18.77
CA ALA A 118 11.00 12.35 -18.46
C ALA A 118 11.33 12.63 -16.98
N ILE A 119 11.82 11.62 -16.26
CA ILE A 119 12.10 11.70 -14.82
C ILE A 119 13.62 11.67 -14.65
N PRO A 120 14.23 12.74 -14.10
CA PRO A 120 15.67 12.79 -13.86
C PRO A 120 16.09 11.80 -12.76
N CYS A 121 17.37 11.45 -12.73
CA CYS A 121 17.95 10.72 -11.60
C CYS A 121 17.98 11.58 -10.33
N ALA A 122 18.12 10.93 -9.18
CA ALA A 122 18.23 11.54 -7.86
C ALA A 122 17.03 12.46 -7.52
N THR A 123 15.82 11.99 -7.79
CA THR A 123 14.61 12.77 -7.56
C THR A 123 13.52 11.98 -6.82
N VAL A 124 12.69 12.73 -6.11
CA VAL A 124 11.38 12.28 -5.62
C VAL A 124 10.34 13.23 -6.20
N ASP A 125 9.59 12.77 -7.19
CA ASP A 125 8.70 13.61 -7.97
C ASP A 125 7.24 13.16 -7.93
N SER A 126 6.33 14.12 -8.12
CA SER A 126 4.89 13.85 -8.23
C SER A 126 4.55 13.45 -9.67
N LEU A 127 3.92 12.29 -9.82
CA LEU A 127 3.41 11.81 -11.10
C LEU A 127 1.97 12.22 -11.36
N GLY A 128 1.21 12.53 -10.30
CA GLY A 128 -0.18 12.95 -10.41
C GLY A 128 -1.05 12.50 -9.24
N LYS A 129 -2.35 12.62 -9.42
CA LYS A 129 -3.34 12.34 -8.38
C LYS A 129 -4.46 11.46 -8.90
N VAL A 130 -4.88 10.51 -8.09
CA VAL A 130 -6.03 9.64 -8.33
C VAL A 130 -7.13 10.01 -7.37
N ASN A 131 -8.38 10.18 -7.89
CA ASN A 131 -9.58 10.42 -7.11
C ASN A 131 -10.66 9.45 -7.58
N ILE A 132 -11.20 8.64 -6.68
CA ILE A 132 -12.17 7.59 -7.00
C ILE A 132 -13.31 7.65 -5.99
N SER A 133 -14.54 7.85 -6.46
CA SER A 133 -15.73 7.69 -5.62
C SER A 133 -15.91 6.22 -5.25
N LEU A 134 -16.19 5.96 -3.99
CA LEU A 134 -16.39 4.61 -3.44
C LEU A 134 -17.87 4.21 -3.33
N ASN A 135 -18.80 5.02 -3.86
CA ASN A 135 -20.25 4.83 -3.71
C ASN A 135 -20.77 3.46 -4.20
N ASN A 136 -20.04 2.81 -5.10
CA ASN A 136 -20.42 1.51 -5.66
C ASN A 136 -20.05 0.32 -4.76
N VAL A 137 -19.36 0.56 -3.66
CA VAL A 137 -18.97 -0.48 -2.69
C VAL A 137 -20.14 -0.70 -1.75
N SER A 138 -20.81 -1.83 -1.87
CA SER A 138 -22.04 -2.13 -1.11
C SER A 138 -21.82 -2.95 0.16
N HIS A 139 -20.65 -3.55 0.32
CA HIS A 139 -20.28 -4.37 1.49
C HIS A 139 -18.86 -4.07 1.92
N ALA A 140 -18.51 -4.48 3.14
CA ALA A 140 -17.15 -4.29 3.65
C ALA A 140 -16.17 -5.13 2.82
N GLU A 141 -15.20 -4.47 2.19
CA GLU A 141 -14.21 -5.15 1.37
C GLU A 141 -12.85 -4.45 1.35
N LYS A 142 -11.84 -5.23 1.00
CA LYS A 142 -10.50 -4.73 0.73
C LYS A 142 -10.38 -4.44 -0.76
N LEU A 143 -9.93 -3.24 -1.09
CA LEU A 143 -9.56 -2.85 -2.44
C LEU A 143 -8.05 -2.64 -2.51
N THR A 144 -7.43 -2.95 -3.65
CA THR A 144 -6.00 -2.78 -3.86
C THR A 144 -5.76 -1.83 -5.04
N LEU A 145 -5.04 -0.74 -4.79
CA LEU A 145 -4.56 0.16 -5.83
C LEU A 145 -3.27 -0.41 -6.42
N HIS A 146 -3.31 -0.86 -7.65
CA HIS A 146 -2.14 -1.27 -8.43
C HIS A 146 -1.67 -0.12 -9.30
N THR A 147 -0.36 0.06 -9.42
CA THR A 147 0.26 1.05 -10.32
C THR A 147 1.38 0.41 -11.13
N THR A 148 1.50 0.84 -12.38
CA THR A 148 2.53 0.35 -13.30
C THR A 148 3.04 1.51 -14.15
N LEU A 149 4.32 1.80 -14.09
CA LEU A 149 4.99 2.79 -14.95
C LEU A 149 5.80 2.08 -16.03
N ASN A 150 5.51 2.40 -17.28
CA ASN A 150 6.22 1.88 -18.47
C ASN A 150 6.36 0.36 -18.49
N ASP A 151 5.35 -0.35 -17.96
CA ASP A 151 5.31 -1.83 -17.85
C ASP A 151 6.52 -2.47 -17.13
N THR A 152 7.29 -1.65 -16.42
CA THR A 152 8.54 -2.07 -15.76
C THR A 152 8.48 -1.92 -14.24
N TYR A 153 7.99 -0.78 -13.77
CA TYR A 153 7.95 -0.47 -12.34
C TYR A 153 6.53 -0.68 -11.81
N HIS A 154 6.40 -1.48 -10.77
CA HIS A 154 5.12 -1.85 -10.18
C HIS A 154 5.10 -1.52 -8.70
N ASN A 155 3.94 -1.18 -8.18
CA ASN A 155 3.67 -1.15 -6.75
C ASN A 155 2.17 -1.23 -6.49
N GLU A 156 1.78 -1.60 -5.26
CA GLU A 156 0.38 -1.72 -4.88
C GLU A 156 0.14 -1.37 -3.42
N TRP A 157 -1.07 -0.92 -3.10
CA TRP A 157 -1.47 -0.55 -1.74
C TRP A 157 -2.91 -0.94 -1.47
N ASP A 158 -3.12 -1.54 -0.30
CA ASP A 158 -4.45 -1.92 0.17
C ASP A 158 -5.17 -0.75 0.86
N ILE A 159 -6.47 -0.67 0.65
CA ILE A 159 -7.42 0.14 1.40
C ILE A 159 -8.62 -0.71 1.80
N TRP A 160 -9.29 -0.34 2.88
CA TRP A 160 -10.49 -1.01 3.37
C TRP A 160 -11.67 -0.07 3.28
N VAL A 161 -12.75 -0.52 2.66
CA VAL A 161 -13.97 0.25 2.45
C VAL A 161 -15.12 -0.42 3.19
N TYR A 162 -15.85 0.37 3.94
CA TYR A 162 -17.02 -0.07 4.71
C TYR A 162 -18.28 0.68 4.27
N PRO A 163 -19.45 0.03 4.25
CA PRO A 163 -20.71 0.71 3.98
C PRO A 163 -21.02 1.73 5.09
N CYS A 164 -21.53 2.89 4.70
CA CYS A 164 -21.88 3.98 5.62
C CYS A 164 -23.08 3.63 6.52
N GLN A 165 -24.00 2.77 6.00
CA GLN A 165 -25.12 2.24 6.77
C GLN A 165 -24.88 0.76 7.03
N GLN A 166 -24.61 0.42 8.28
CA GLN A 166 -24.83 -0.93 8.75
C GLN A 166 -26.30 -1.00 9.16
N THR A 167 -27.10 -1.85 8.50
CA THR A 167 -28.33 -2.33 9.09
C THR A 167 -27.94 -3.01 10.41
N ALA A 168 -28.35 -2.43 11.53
CA ALA A 168 -28.24 -3.13 12.81
C ALA A 168 -28.96 -4.48 12.61
N ALA A 169 -28.28 -5.57 12.88
CA ALA A 169 -28.99 -6.84 12.96
C ALA A 169 -30.00 -6.70 14.09
N ASP A 170 -31.24 -7.07 13.84
CA ASP A 170 -32.33 -6.98 14.83
C ASP A 170 -32.11 -7.89 16.05
N ASP A 171 -30.97 -8.59 16.11
CA ASP A 171 -30.68 -9.64 17.07
C ASP A 171 -29.94 -9.20 18.34
N TYR A 172 -29.65 -7.90 18.54
CA TYR A 172 -29.06 -7.45 19.78
C TYR A 172 -29.76 -6.28 20.40
N VAL A 173 -29.88 -6.37 21.72
CA VAL A 173 -30.41 -5.29 22.55
C VAL A 173 -29.27 -4.37 22.96
N TYR A 174 -29.31 -3.12 22.49
CA TYR A 174 -28.39 -2.10 22.96
C TYR A 174 -28.89 -1.56 24.32
N ALA A 175 -28.14 -1.83 25.39
CA ALA A 175 -28.46 -1.31 26.71
C ALA A 175 -27.28 -0.48 27.28
N ARG A 176 -27.55 0.69 27.82
CA ARG A 176 -26.57 1.52 28.51
C ARG A 176 -26.37 1.10 29.99
N THR A 177 -27.35 0.41 30.57
CA THR A 177 -27.33 -0.12 31.91
C THR A 177 -27.76 -1.58 31.88
N TYR A 178 -27.19 -2.38 32.77
CA TYR A 178 -27.58 -3.77 32.93
C TYR A 178 -28.89 -3.84 33.68
N ASP A 179 -29.98 -4.15 33.01
CA ASP A 179 -31.33 -4.31 33.57
C ASP A 179 -31.94 -5.68 33.19
N GLU A 180 -33.17 -5.92 33.63
CA GLU A 180 -33.87 -7.20 33.40
C GLU A 180 -34.06 -7.54 31.91
N LYS A 181 -34.07 -6.54 31.01
CA LYS A 181 -34.21 -6.75 29.55
C LYS A 181 -32.97 -7.28 28.91
N VAL A 182 -31.84 -7.20 29.57
CA VAL A 182 -30.52 -7.67 29.05
C VAL A 182 -30.24 -9.11 29.48
N LYS A 183 -31.07 -9.68 30.37
CA LYS A 183 -30.89 -11.03 30.88
C LYS A 183 -31.49 -12.13 30.01
N THR A 184 -32.27 -11.78 29.00
CA THR A 184 -32.86 -12.73 28.05
C THR A 184 -32.00 -12.76 26.77
#